data_fad60fec5e4a92b800135d66d805f0f9
#
_entry.id   fad60fec5e4a92b800135d66d805f0f9
#
_cell.length_a   1.000
_cell.length_b   1.000
_cell.length_c   1.000
_cell.angle_alpha   90.00
_cell.angle_beta   90.00
_cell.angle_gamma   90.00
#
_symmetry.space_group_name_H-M   'P 1'
#
loop_
_entity.id
_entity.type
_entity.pdbx_description
1 polymer ?
#
loop_
_entity_poly.entity_id
_entity_poly.type
_entity_poly.pdbx_seq_one_letter_code
_entity_poly.pdbx_strand_id
1 'polypeptide(L)'
;MTDNLFTAQPVTDNVYRIIGPGQVFAYLVIGSRKALLMDTMCGVGDLKGFVERLTDLPLYVANTHSHFDHAGGNFQFDEIYIHPADREQMLQLPYEERLNYVRTEDAKRNIPCRWTEEDVVSGHQINTVDLHEGYTFDLGDCTIEVIETPGHSYGSVCFLDRKRRLMFGGDACNCNTILAPGGVCIPATVEEYKESMQHLASYLDEFDRFLICHGDWDLDKRCIPEMIELCDEIMESRDDSIPWEFLGYPVLVAKARDDQMNRYDGKIANILYSKDHIFKRER
;
A
#
# COMPACT_ATOMS: atom_id res chain seq x y z
N MET A 1 -21.08 13.14 12.74
CA MET A 1 -20.35 12.26 11.82
C MET A 1 -20.55 12.81 10.42
N THR A 2 -19.46 13.14 9.76
CA THR A 2 -19.48 13.75 8.42
C THR A 2 -19.68 12.64 7.38
N ASP A 3 -20.92 12.50 6.89
CA ASP A 3 -21.35 11.44 5.95
C ASP A 3 -20.68 11.44 4.56
N ASN A 4 -19.67 12.30 4.32
CA ASN A 4 -19.09 12.55 2.99
C ASN A 4 -17.56 12.55 2.93
N LEU A 5 -16.88 11.84 3.82
CA LEU A 5 -15.41 11.76 3.78
C LEU A 5 -14.89 10.71 2.78
N PHE A 6 -15.70 9.71 2.45
CA PHE A 6 -15.32 8.62 1.56
C PHE A 6 -16.14 8.62 0.27
N THR A 7 -15.50 8.16 -0.80
CA THR A 7 -16.13 7.92 -2.10
C THR A 7 -15.76 6.53 -2.61
N ALA A 8 -16.74 5.72 -2.99
CA ALA A 8 -16.49 4.45 -3.65
C ALA A 8 -16.59 4.61 -5.17
N GLN A 9 -15.57 4.17 -5.88
CA GLN A 9 -15.52 4.14 -7.33
C GLN A 9 -15.42 2.69 -7.81
N PRO A 10 -16.30 2.24 -8.73
CA PRO A 10 -16.22 0.89 -9.25
C PRO A 10 -14.91 0.70 -10.05
N VAL A 11 -14.19 -0.40 -9.77
CA VAL A 11 -13.04 -0.88 -10.53
C VAL A 11 -13.50 -1.88 -11.58
N THR A 12 -14.37 -2.79 -11.17
CA THR A 12 -15.11 -3.77 -11.96
C THR A 12 -16.33 -4.22 -11.16
N ASP A 13 -17.11 -5.18 -11.66
CA ASP A 13 -18.27 -5.72 -10.94
C ASP A 13 -17.88 -6.22 -9.54
N ASN A 14 -18.54 -5.67 -8.53
CA ASN A 14 -18.33 -6.02 -7.12
C ASN A 14 -16.89 -5.74 -6.58
N VAL A 15 -16.11 -4.89 -7.25
CA VAL A 15 -14.83 -4.38 -6.76
C VAL A 15 -14.86 -2.87 -6.76
N TYR A 16 -14.55 -2.27 -5.61
CA TYR A 16 -14.56 -0.83 -5.41
C TYR A 16 -13.22 -0.34 -4.90
N ARG A 17 -12.75 0.77 -5.46
CA ARG A 17 -11.73 1.61 -4.86
C ARG A 17 -12.41 2.62 -3.96
N ILE A 18 -12.05 2.66 -2.69
CA ILE A 18 -12.53 3.63 -1.71
C ILE A 18 -11.46 4.72 -1.57
N ILE A 19 -11.87 5.96 -1.74
CA ILE A 19 -11.02 7.15 -1.61
C ILE A 19 -11.43 7.87 -0.34
N GLY A 20 -10.47 8.17 0.53
CA GLY A 20 -10.70 8.87 1.79
C GLY A 20 -9.77 10.06 2.00
N PRO A 21 -9.79 10.69 3.17
CA PRO A 21 -8.87 11.75 3.55
C PRO A 21 -7.40 11.35 3.38
N GLY A 22 -6.57 12.26 2.90
CA GLY A 22 -5.17 12.00 2.57
C GLY A 22 -4.95 11.36 1.19
N GLN A 23 -6.04 11.08 0.44
CA GLN A 23 -5.99 10.52 -0.92
C GLN A 23 -5.21 9.20 -1.01
N VAL A 24 -5.27 8.41 0.04
CA VAL A 24 -4.88 6.99 0.05
C VAL A 24 -6.11 6.15 -0.27
N PHE A 25 -5.93 5.03 -0.93
CA PHE A 25 -7.02 4.18 -1.39
C PHE A 25 -7.07 2.88 -0.61
N ALA A 26 -8.29 2.44 -0.30
CA ALA A 26 -8.59 1.08 0.11
C ALA A 26 -9.37 0.37 -1.01
N TYR A 27 -9.34 -0.95 -1.02
CA TYR A 27 -10.11 -1.72 -1.99
C TYR A 27 -11.09 -2.64 -1.29
N LEU A 28 -12.33 -2.69 -1.79
CA LEU A 28 -13.38 -3.59 -1.31
C LEU A 28 -13.75 -4.57 -2.42
N VAL A 29 -13.57 -5.86 -2.16
CA VAL A 29 -14.03 -6.95 -3.03
C VAL A 29 -15.24 -7.61 -2.38
N ILE A 30 -16.39 -7.60 -3.04
CA ILE A 30 -17.63 -8.20 -2.56
C ILE A 30 -17.84 -9.53 -3.28
N GLY A 31 -17.77 -10.62 -2.54
CA GLY A 31 -18.10 -11.95 -3.04
C GLY A 31 -19.57 -12.31 -2.83
N SER A 32 -19.91 -13.60 -2.99
CA SER A 32 -21.29 -14.07 -2.79
C SER A 32 -21.65 -14.42 -1.33
N ARG A 33 -20.65 -14.59 -0.46
CA ARG A 33 -20.83 -14.97 0.96
C ARG A 33 -20.11 -14.04 1.94
N LYS A 34 -19.01 -13.43 1.52
CA LYS A 34 -18.18 -12.53 2.32
C LYS A 34 -17.59 -11.43 1.44
N ALA A 35 -17.12 -10.39 2.09
CA ALA A 35 -16.35 -9.33 1.43
C ALA A 35 -14.95 -9.21 2.06
N LEU A 36 -14.01 -8.64 1.32
CA LEU A 36 -12.66 -8.34 1.78
C LEU A 36 -12.38 -6.85 1.57
N LEU A 37 -12.08 -6.14 2.66
CA LEU A 37 -11.52 -4.79 2.64
C LEU A 37 -9.99 -4.90 2.75
N MET A 38 -9.30 -4.37 1.78
CA MET A 38 -7.84 -4.27 1.75
C MET A 38 -7.44 -2.84 2.07
N ASP A 39 -6.68 -2.67 3.15
CA ASP A 39 -6.28 -1.42 3.81
C ASP A 39 -7.43 -0.62 4.45
N THR A 40 -7.07 0.23 5.38
CA THR A 40 -8.00 1.05 6.18
C THR A 40 -7.65 2.53 6.18
N MET A 41 -6.71 2.94 5.32
CA MET A 41 -6.26 4.32 5.14
C MET A 41 -5.73 4.96 6.43
N CYS A 42 -5.72 6.30 6.49
CA CYS A 42 -5.15 7.06 7.63
C CYS A 42 -5.97 7.02 8.92
N GLY A 43 -7.14 6.40 8.94
CA GLY A 43 -8.00 6.36 10.14
C GLY A 43 -8.66 7.70 10.46
N VAL A 44 -9.09 8.44 9.45
CA VAL A 44 -9.89 9.67 9.57
C VAL A 44 -11.27 9.41 8.98
N GLY A 45 -12.30 9.54 9.77
CA GLY A 45 -13.70 9.28 9.41
C GLY A 45 -14.15 7.84 9.70
N ASP A 46 -15.44 7.59 9.56
CA ASP A 46 -16.10 6.30 9.80
C ASP A 46 -16.04 5.41 8.54
N LEU A 47 -14.87 4.78 8.32
CA LEU A 47 -14.67 3.84 7.20
C LEU A 47 -15.54 2.59 7.36
N LYS A 48 -15.66 2.05 8.58
CA LYS A 48 -16.48 0.87 8.86
C LYS A 48 -17.92 1.11 8.46
N GLY A 49 -18.54 2.17 8.96
CA GLY A 49 -19.91 2.52 8.59
C GLY A 49 -20.07 2.87 7.10
N PHE A 50 -19.02 3.38 6.44
CA PHE A 50 -19.05 3.58 4.99
C PHE A 50 -19.09 2.25 4.23
N VAL A 51 -18.26 1.27 4.60
CA VAL A 51 -18.21 -0.07 3.98
C VAL A 51 -19.51 -0.84 4.24
N GLU A 52 -20.08 -0.75 5.45
CA GLU A 52 -21.36 -1.38 5.82
C GLU A 52 -22.55 -0.85 5.00
N ARG A 53 -22.44 0.35 4.38
CA ARG A 53 -23.45 0.83 3.41
C ARG A 53 -23.28 0.27 2.00
N LEU A 54 -22.12 -0.32 1.68
CA LEU A 54 -21.85 -0.94 0.38
C LEU A 54 -22.17 -2.43 0.37
N THR A 55 -22.12 -3.10 1.54
CA THR A 55 -22.40 -4.54 1.67
C THR A 55 -22.82 -4.90 3.09
N ASP A 56 -23.80 -5.80 3.22
CA ASP A 56 -24.23 -6.41 4.49
C ASP A 56 -23.52 -7.76 4.78
N LEU A 57 -22.57 -8.17 3.91
CA LEU A 57 -21.87 -9.43 4.06
C LEU A 57 -20.83 -9.37 5.18
N PRO A 58 -20.54 -10.52 5.84
CA PRO A 58 -19.42 -10.61 6.77
C PRO A 58 -18.11 -10.16 6.10
N LEU A 59 -17.36 -9.31 6.81
CA LEU A 59 -16.18 -8.63 6.27
C LEU A 59 -14.89 -9.24 6.81
N TYR A 60 -13.97 -9.57 5.93
CA TYR A 60 -12.55 -9.68 6.23
C TYR A 60 -11.90 -8.30 6.06
N VAL A 61 -10.97 -7.96 6.95
CA VAL A 61 -10.16 -6.73 6.83
C VAL A 61 -8.69 -7.10 6.85
N ALA A 62 -7.96 -6.79 5.79
CA ALA A 62 -6.56 -7.16 5.66
C ALA A 62 -5.73 -5.95 5.25
N ASN A 63 -4.48 -5.86 5.75
CA ASN A 63 -3.55 -4.83 5.35
C ASN A 63 -2.52 -5.36 4.35
N THR A 64 -2.19 -4.52 3.38
CA THR A 64 -1.04 -4.73 2.49
C THR A 64 0.26 -4.60 3.27
N HIS A 65 0.32 -3.66 4.23
CA HIS A 65 1.44 -3.44 5.13
C HIS A 65 1.03 -2.53 6.31
N SER A 66 1.97 -2.23 7.22
CA SER A 66 1.69 -1.58 8.52
C SER A 66 1.73 -0.07 8.54
N HIS A 67 2.08 0.62 7.46
CA HIS A 67 2.19 2.07 7.50
C HIS A 67 0.86 2.72 7.85
N PHE A 68 0.93 3.86 8.52
CA PHE A 68 -0.23 4.51 9.12
C PHE A 68 -1.29 4.95 8.11
N ASP A 69 -0.90 5.18 6.88
CA ASP A 69 -1.80 5.55 5.78
C ASP A 69 -2.49 4.34 5.13
N HIS A 70 -2.11 3.12 5.52
CA HIS A 70 -2.77 1.86 5.16
C HIS A 70 -3.47 1.19 6.32
N ALA A 71 -2.94 1.34 7.54
CA ALA A 71 -3.42 0.65 8.74
C ALA A 71 -4.07 1.58 9.77
N GLY A 72 -4.13 2.91 9.52
CA GLY A 72 -4.60 3.90 10.48
C GLY A 72 -6.05 3.75 10.94
N GLY A 73 -6.90 3.17 10.09
CA GLY A 73 -8.31 2.91 10.40
C GLY A 73 -8.58 1.53 11.01
N ASN A 74 -7.57 0.70 11.25
CA ASN A 74 -7.71 -0.65 11.80
C ASN A 74 -8.50 -0.70 13.10
N PHE A 75 -8.37 0.32 13.93
CA PHE A 75 -9.08 0.42 15.21
C PHE A 75 -10.62 0.55 15.10
N GLN A 76 -11.16 0.61 13.89
CA GLN A 76 -12.61 0.51 13.67
C GLN A 76 -13.11 -0.94 13.60
N PHE A 77 -12.20 -1.91 13.49
CA PHE A 77 -12.51 -3.32 13.27
C PHE A 77 -11.97 -4.19 14.40
N ASP A 78 -12.65 -5.31 14.68
CA ASP A 78 -12.30 -6.19 15.79
C ASP A 78 -11.17 -7.17 15.43
N GLU A 79 -11.01 -7.50 14.14
CA GLU A 79 -10.04 -8.46 13.64
C GLU A 79 -9.38 -7.94 12.36
N ILE A 80 -8.05 -8.00 12.33
CA ILE A 80 -7.23 -7.55 11.20
C ILE A 80 -6.28 -8.65 10.78
N TYR A 81 -6.26 -8.93 9.49
CA TYR A 81 -5.30 -9.82 8.84
C TYR A 81 -4.07 -9.02 8.42
N ILE A 82 -2.90 -9.37 8.94
CA ILE A 82 -1.64 -8.68 8.67
C ILE A 82 -0.46 -9.64 8.73
N HIS A 83 0.57 -9.39 7.93
CA HIS A 83 1.81 -10.18 8.00
C HIS A 83 2.50 -9.99 9.36
N PRO A 84 3.02 -11.06 10.03
CA PRO A 84 3.61 -10.98 11.36
C PRO A 84 4.75 -9.97 11.50
N ALA A 85 5.55 -9.78 10.46
CA ALA A 85 6.68 -8.83 10.47
C ALA A 85 6.23 -7.37 10.66
N ASP A 86 5.00 -7.04 10.30
CA ASP A 86 4.44 -5.69 10.35
C ASP A 86 3.52 -5.44 11.56
N ARG A 87 3.23 -6.49 12.35
CA ARG A 87 2.26 -6.40 13.45
C ARG A 87 2.61 -5.36 14.51
N GLU A 88 3.86 -5.35 14.98
CA GLU A 88 4.27 -4.43 16.03
C GLU A 88 4.21 -2.98 15.57
N GLN A 89 4.62 -2.71 14.34
CA GLN A 89 4.59 -1.38 13.76
C GLN A 89 3.15 -0.89 13.58
N MET A 90 2.25 -1.74 13.10
CA MET A 90 0.82 -1.42 12.98
C MET A 90 0.20 -0.94 14.29
N LEU A 91 0.63 -1.49 15.44
CA LEU A 91 0.10 -1.12 16.77
C LEU A 91 0.66 0.22 17.30
N GLN A 92 1.74 0.74 16.71
CA GLN A 92 2.43 1.97 17.12
C GLN A 92 2.01 3.18 16.28
N LEU A 93 0.81 3.19 15.72
CA LEU A 93 0.33 4.21 14.78
C LEU A 93 0.44 5.64 15.36
N PRO A 94 1.32 6.48 14.84
CA PRO A 94 1.56 7.81 15.36
C PRO A 94 0.40 8.76 15.00
N TYR A 95 -0.24 9.33 16.03
CA TYR A 95 -1.43 10.17 15.85
C TYR A 95 -1.12 11.44 15.05
N GLU A 96 -0.08 12.18 15.45
CA GLU A 96 0.27 13.46 14.83
C GLU A 96 0.74 13.31 13.39
N GLU A 97 1.53 12.27 13.09
CA GLU A 97 2.02 12.00 11.74
C GLU A 97 0.87 11.68 10.78
N ARG A 98 -0.12 10.89 11.22
CA ARG A 98 -1.32 10.62 10.44
C ARG A 98 -2.06 11.90 10.07
N LEU A 99 -2.29 12.79 11.06
CA LEU A 99 -2.98 14.06 10.82
C LEU A 99 -2.20 14.99 9.90
N ASN A 100 -0.90 15.11 10.14
CA ASN A 100 -0.04 15.95 9.31
C ASN A 100 0.01 15.46 7.87
N TYR A 101 0.06 14.14 7.68
CA TYR A 101 0.01 13.52 6.35
C TYR A 101 -1.30 13.88 5.64
N VAL A 102 -2.46 13.63 6.26
CA VAL A 102 -3.76 13.91 5.66
C VAL A 102 -3.91 15.40 5.32
N ARG A 103 -3.54 16.30 6.25
CA ARG A 103 -3.59 17.76 6.00
C ARG A 103 -2.70 18.16 4.82
N THR A 104 -1.51 17.58 4.74
CA THR A 104 -0.54 17.89 3.68
C THR A 104 -1.02 17.38 2.33
N GLU A 105 -1.49 16.14 2.25
CA GLU A 105 -1.93 15.52 1.00
C GLU A 105 -3.22 16.15 0.46
N ASP A 106 -4.17 16.46 1.34
CA ASP A 106 -5.38 17.17 0.95
C ASP A 106 -5.06 18.60 0.47
N ALA A 107 -4.14 19.31 1.16
CA ALA A 107 -3.71 20.64 0.76
C ALA A 107 -3.00 20.67 -0.60
N LYS A 108 -2.12 19.73 -0.89
CA LYS A 108 -1.44 19.59 -2.21
C LYS A 108 -2.45 19.48 -3.36
N ARG A 109 -3.63 18.92 -3.11
CA ARG A 109 -4.68 18.70 -4.10
C ARG A 109 -5.82 19.73 -4.04
N ASN A 110 -5.66 20.77 -3.22
CA ASN A 110 -6.69 21.78 -2.94
C ASN A 110 -8.02 21.16 -2.45
N ILE A 111 -7.97 20.08 -1.69
CA ILE A 111 -9.15 19.44 -1.09
C ILE A 111 -9.45 20.16 0.21
N PRO A 112 -10.66 20.73 0.38
CA PRO A 112 -11.04 21.36 1.64
C PRO A 112 -11.05 20.35 2.78
N CYS A 113 -10.45 20.71 3.92
CA CYS A 113 -10.57 19.92 5.14
C CYS A 113 -12.04 19.85 5.58
N ARG A 114 -12.62 18.65 5.58
CA ARG A 114 -14.02 18.39 5.98
C ARG A 114 -14.11 17.54 7.24
N TRP A 115 -12.99 17.27 7.89
CA TRP A 115 -12.88 16.45 9.09
C TRP A 115 -12.30 17.27 10.24
N THR A 116 -12.55 16.83 11.45
CA THR A 116 -12.04 17.38 12.71
C THR A 116 -11.25 16.31 13.47
N GLU A 117 -10.61 16.70 14.58
CA GLU A 117 -9.91 15.74 15.44
C GLU A 117 -10.84 14.69 16.05
N GLU A 118 -12.15 14.98 16.16
CA GLU A 118 -13.16 14.03 16.62
C GLU A 118 -13.44 12.90 15.62
N ASP A 119 -13.12 13.12 14.35
CA ASP A 119 -13.25 12.12 13.29
C ASP A 119 -12.03 11.16 13.24
N VAL A 120 -10.98 11.42 14.04
CA VAL A 120 -9.75 10.60 14.02
C VAL A 120 -9.92 9.39 14.92
N VAL A 121 -9.76 8.23 14.35
CA VAL A 121 -9.90 6.96 15.06
C VAL A 121 -8.80 6.82 16.13
N SER A 122 -9.23 6.57 17.35
CA SER A 122 -8.35 6.27 18.49
C SER A 122 -8.25 4.77 18.74
N GLY A 123 -7.09 4.33 19.26
CA GLY A 123 -6.80 2.92 19.46
C GLY A 123 -7.72 2.22 20.46
N HIS A 124 -8.11 1.00 20.13
CA HIS A 124 -8.64 -0.01 21.04
C HIS A 124 -7.94 -1.35 20.78
N GLN A 125 -8.23 -2.36 21.55
CA GLN A 125 -7.65 -3.68 21.35
C GLN A 125 -8.16 -4.29 20.03
N ILE A 126 -7.24 -4.76 19.19
CA ILE A 126 -7.52 -5.44 17.93
C ILE A 126 -6.99 -6.86 17.99
N ASN A 127 -7.76 -7.83 17.50
CA ASN A 127 -7.26 -9.17 17.23
C ASN A 127 -6.53 -9.18 15.90
N THR A 128 -5.35 -9.80 15.85
CA THR A 128 -4.60 -9.96 14.60
C THR A 128 -4.54 -11.41 14.17
N VAL A 129 -4.71 -11.64 12.88
CA VAL A 129 -4.53 -12.95 12.24
C VAL A 129 -3.35 -12.87 11.30
N ASP A 130 -2.49 -13.88 11.35
CA ASP A 130 -1.26 -13.91 10.57
C ASP A 130 -1.55 -14.17 9.10
N LEU A 131 -1.04 -13.28 8.24
CA LEU A 131 -0.96 -13.51 6.79
C LEU A 131 0.40 -14.09 6.44
N HIS A 132 0.39 -15.03 5.51
CA HIS A 132 1.57 -15.64 4.92
C HIS A 132 1.33 -15.93 3.44
N GLU A 133 2.38 -16.17 2.71
CA GLU A 133 2.35 -16.63 1.32
C GLU A 133 1.31 -17.75 1.10
N GLY A 134 0.48 -17.58 0.09
CA GLY A 134 -0.54 -18.56 -0.28
C GLY A 134 -1.78 -18.60 0.62
N TYR A 135 -1.87 -17.73 1.65
CA TYR A 135 -3.14 -17.58 2.39
C TYR A 135 -4.26 -17.17 1.44
N THR A 136 -5.46 -17.72 1.61
CA THR A 136 -6.58 -17.43 0.73
C THR A 136 -7.82 -16.98 1.49
N PHE A 137 -8.44 -15.89 1.05
CA PHE A 137 -9.75 -15.43 1.49
C PHE A 137 -10.82 -16.01 0.58
N ASP A 138 -11.63 -16.96 1.08
CA ASP A 138 -12.81 -17.49 0.38
C ASP A 138 -13.99 -16.53 0.54
N LEU A 139 -14.37 -15.85 -0.54
CA LEU A 139 -15.51 -14.93 -0.56
C LEU A 139 -16.79 -15.58 -1.11
N GLY A 140 -16.73 -16.87 -1.45
CA GLY A 140 -17.85 -17.69 -1.93
C GLY A 140 -17.76 -17.99 -3.42
N ASP A 141 -17.81 -16.97 -4.26
CA ASP A 141 -17.73 -17.10 -5.71
C ASP A 141 -16.34 -16.76 -6.28
N CYS A 142 -15.44 -16.28 -5.44
CA CYS A 142 -14.03 -16.03 -5.74
C CYS A 142 -13.16 -16.24 -4.50
N THR A 143 -11.88 -16.42 -4.72
CA THR A 143 -10.82 -16.45 -3.71
C THR A 143 -9.80 -15.38 -4.00
N ILE A 144 -9.29 -14.74 -2.95
CA ILE A 144 -8.20 -13.77 -3.04
C ILE A 144 -6.99 -14.38 -2.35
N GLU A 145 -5.89 -14.52 -3.07
CA GLU A 145 -4.65 -15.12 -2.56
C GLU A 145 -3.64 -14.05 -2.16
N VAL A 146 -2.92 -14.32 -1.07
CA VAL A 146 -1.84 -13.47 -0.54
C VAL A 146 -0.52 -13.88 -1.18
N ILE A 147 0.21 -12.90 -1.71
CA ILE A 147 1.56 -13.01 -2.25
C ILE A 147 2.49 -12.14 -1.42
N GLU A 148 3.48 -12.73 -0.76
CA GLU A 148 4.46 -11.95 0.00
C GLU A 148 5.37 -11.14 -0.93
N THR A 149 5.52 -9.87 -0.61
CA THR A 149 6.34 -8.92 -1.38
C THR A 149 7.18 -8.05 -0.44
N PRO A 150 8.03 -8.65 0.43
CA PRO A 150 8.85 -7.87 1.35
C PRO A 150 9.70 -6.83 0.59
N GLY A 151 9.63 -5.58 1.00
CA GLY A 151 10.26 -4.48 0.29
C GLY A 151 10.05 -3.17 1.01
N HIS A 152 9.00 -2.46 0.66
CA HIS A 152 8.58 -1.22 1.30
C HIS A 152 8.39 -1.37 2.84
N SER A 153 7.89 -2.51 3.27
CA SER A 153 8.06 -3.06 4.62
C SER A 153 8.42 -4.55 4.52
N TYR A 154 8.93 -5.15 5.59
CA TYR A 154 9.21 -6.60 5.60
C TYR A 154 7.93 -7.45 5.60
N GLY A 155 6.80 -6.89 6.02
CA GLY A 155 5.50 -7.55 6.02
C GLY A 155 4.61 -7.17 4.84
N SER A 156 5.15 -6.51 3.81
CA SER A 156 4.38 -6.16 2.62
C SER A 156 3.84 -7.39 1.90
N VAL A 157 2.56 -7.34 1.52
CA VAL A 157 1.88 -8.36 0.73
C VAL A 157 1.04 -7.74 -0.39
N CYS A 158 0.89 -8.48 -1.47
CA CYS A 158 -0.07 -8.21 -2.53
C CYS A 158 -1.24 -9.21 -2.43
N PHE A 159 -2.38 -8.86 -3.02
CA PHE A 159 -3.58 -9.71 -3.05
C PHE A 159 -3.97 -9.99 -4.51
N LEU A 160 -4.04 -11.27 -4.88
CA LEU A 160 -4.34 -11.72 -6.23
C LEU A 160 -5.78 -12.21 -6.36
N ASP A 161 -6.58 -11.55 -7.19
CA ASP A 161 -7.88 -12.02 -7.68
C ASP A 161 -7.74 -12.61 -9.09
N ARG A 162 -7.53 -13.94 -9.17
CA ARG A 162 -7.40 -14.62 -10.46
C ARG A 162 -8.68 -14.57 -11.28
N LYS A 163 -9.84 -14.56 -10.62
CA LYS A 163 -11.13 -14.55 -11.31
C LYS A 163 -11.33 -13.27 -12.12
N ARG A 164 -10.96 -12.12 -11.55
CA ARG A 164 -11.08 -10.80 -12.19
C ARG A 164 -9.78 -10.33 -12.82
N ARG A 165 -8.69 -11.11 -12.67
CA ARG A 165 -7.34 -10.80 -13.16
C ARG A 165 -6.83 -9.45 -12.62
N LEU A 166 -6.98 -9.25 -11.30
CA LEU A 166 -6.53 -8.07 -10.56
C LEU A 166 -5.44 -8.45 -9.56
N MET A 167 -4.40 -7.63 -9.46
CA MET A 167 -3.42 -7.65 -8.38
C MET A 167 -3.52 -6.35 -7.60
N PHE A 168 -3.81 -6.43 -6.30
CA PHE A 168 -3.82 -5.30 -5.39
C PHE A 168 -2.45 -5.22 -4.72
N GLY A 169 -1.66 -4.23 -5.09
CA GLY A 169 -0.24 -4.16 -4.79
C GLY A 169 0.12 -3.31 -3.57
N GLY A 170 -0.83 -2.59 -2.96
CA GLY A 170 -0.48 -1.63 -1.91
C GLY A 170 0.62 -0.67 -2.38
N ASP A 171 1.75 -0.68 -1.68
CA ASP A 171 2.96 0.09 -2.01
C ASP A 171 4.12 -0.77 -2.49
N ALA A 172 3.83 -2.01 -2.91
CA ALA A 172 4.87 -2.93 -3.35
C ALA A 172 5.66 -2.41 -4.57
N CYS A 173 5.01 -1.71 -5.51
CA CYS A 173 5.66 -1.16 -6.70
C CYS A 173 4.90 0.06 -7.21
N ASN A 174 5.56 1.22 -7.28
CA ASN A 174 4.97 2.46 -7.80
C ASN A 174 6.07 3.41 -8.34
N CYS A 175 5.68 4.62 -8.73
CA CYS A 175 6.60 5.65 -9.22
C CYS A 175 7.51 6.25 -8.12
N ASN A 176 7.37 5.82 -6.88
CA ASN A 176 8.09 6.37 -5.72
C ASN A 176 8.24 5.35 -4.58
N THR A 177 8.52 4.09 -4.91
CA THR A 177 8.70 3.02 -3.90
C THR A 177 9.85 3.34 -2.96
N ILE A 178 9.58 3.37 -1.65
CA ILE A 178 10.53 3.79 -0.63
C ILE A 178 11.22 2.56 -0.04
N LEU A 179 12.54 2.49 -0.25
CA LEU A 179 13.45 1.49 0.31
C LEU A 179 14.55 2.13 1.17
N ALA A 180 14.31 3.35 1.66
CA ALA A 180 15.23 4.04 2.54
C ALA A 180 14.76 3.94 3.99
N PRO A 181 15.59 3.43 4.93
CA PRO A 181 15.26 3.46 6.35
C PRO A 181 15.08 4.89 6.85
N GLY A 182 14.02 5.14 7.61
CA GLY A 182 13.76 6.45 8.20
C GLY A 182 12.45 6.49 8.96
N GLY A 183 12.43 7.19 10.10
CA GLY A 183 11.24 7.25 10.96
C GLY A 183 10.76 5.87 11.39
N VAL A 184 9.52 5.56 11.07
CA VAL A 184 8.90 4.25 11.34
C VAL A 184 9.14 3.22 10.25
N CYS A 185 9.76 3.60 9.13
CA CYS A 185 9.96 2.74 7.98
C CYS A 185 11.20 1.86 8.16
N ILE A 186 11.03 0.55 8.13
CA ILE A 186 12.09 -0.46 8.11
C ILE A 186 11.91 -1.30 6.84
N PRO A 187 12.37 -0.80 5.68
CA PRO A 187 12.24 -1.51 4.43
C PRO A 187 13.25 -2.65 4.32
N ALA A 188 13.04 -3.55 3.37
CA ALA A 188 14.05 -4.48 2.91
C ALA A 188 15.15 -3.74 2.13
N THR A 189 16.32 -4.37 1.97
CA THR A 189 17.37 -3.85 1.10
C THR A 189 16.93 -3.89 -0.37
N VAL A 190 17.60 -3.12 -1.23
CA VAL A 190 17.32 -3.16 -2.68
C VAL A 190 17.50 -4.58 -3.24
N GLU A 191 18.50 -5.31 -2.75
CA GLU A 191 18.75 -6.71 -3.14
C GLU A 191 17.60 -7.64 -2.75
N GLU A 192 17.09 -7.56 -1.50
CA GLU A 192 15.94 -8.33 -1.03
C GLU A 192 14.66 -7.96 -1.78
N TYR A 193 14.45 -6.67 -1.99
CA TYR A 193 13.31 -6.19 -2.74
C TYR A 193 13.31 -6.66 -4.20
N LYS A 194 14.48 -6.74 -4.85
CA LYS A 194 14.60 -7.33 -6.19
C LYS A 194 14.10 -8.77 -6.22
N GLU A 195 14.47 -9.58 -5.22
CA GLU A 195 13.98 -10.96 -5.09
C GLU A 195 12.46 -11.01 -4.99
N SER A 196 11.86 -10.11 -4.20
CA SER A 196 10.41 -9.97 -4.08
C SER A 196 9.73 -9.59 -5.39
N MET A 197 10.31 -8.67 -6.14
CA MET A 197 9.78 -8.28 -7.46
C MET A 197 9.93 -9.41 -8.49
N GLN A 198 11.00 -10.21 -8.42
CA GLN A 198 11.16 -11.43 -9.25
C GLN A 198 10.09 -12.47 -8.89
N HIS A 199 9.80 -12.65 -7.60
CA HIS A 199 8.71 -13.51 -7.15
C HIS A 199 7.35 -13.00 -7.68
N LEU A 200 7.03 -11.71 -7.49
CA LEU A 200 5.80 -11.12 -8.02
C LEU A 200 5.69 -11.22 -9.54
N ALA A 201 6.82 -11.11 -10.26
CA ALA A 201 6.86 -11.26 -11.71
C ALA A 201 6.46 -12.66 -12.19
N SER A 202 6.60 -13.70 -11.36
CA SER A 202 6.16 -15.05 -11.70
C SER A 202 4.64 -15.18 -11.86
N TYR A 203 3.88 -14.21 -11.34
CA TYR A 203 2.41 -14.13 -11.44
C TYR A 203 1.91 -13.24 -12.56
N LEU A 204 2.79 -12.64 -13.41
CA LEU A 204 2.39 -11.66 -14.45
C LEU A 204 1.35 -12.19 -15.46
N ASP A 205 1.30 -13.48 -15.68
CA ASP A 205 0.30 -14.10 -16.57
C ASP A 205 -1.07 -14.31 -15.89
N GLU A 206 -1.16 -14.11 -14.57
CA GLU A 206 -2.35 -14.38 -13.78
C GLU A 206 -3.23 -13.15 -13.55
N PHE A 207 -2.71 -11.94 -13.83
CA PHE A 207 -3.46 -10.69 -13.72
C PHE A 207 -3.17 -9.77 -14.92
N ASP A 208 -4.08 -8.82 -15.14
CA ASP A 208 -3.98 -7.83 -16.23
C ASP A 208 -3.83 -6.40 -15.71
N ARG A 209 -4.27 -6.12 -14.47
CA ARG A 209 -4.23 -4.79 -13.85
C ARG A 209 -3.53 -4.89 -12.50
N PHE A 210 -2.65 -3.92 -12.24
CA PHE A 210 -1.93 -3.77 -11.00
C PHE A 210 -2.42 -2.53 -10.26
N LEU A 211 -3.15 -2.73 -9.16
CA LEU A 211 -3.87 -1.70 -8.43
C LEU A 211 -3.09 -1.30 -7.18
N ILE A 212 -2.73 -0.02 -7.05
CA ILE A 212 -1.98 0.51 -5.93
C ILE A 212 -2.79 1.50 -5.10
N CYS A 213 -2.27 1.90 -3.95
CA CYS A 213 -3.02 2.70 -2.98
C CYS A 213 -2.79 4.22 -3.09
N HIS A 214 -1.95 4.69 -4.03
CA HIS A 214 -1.61 6.10 -4.21
C HIS A 214 -1.65 6.54 -5.68
N GLY A 215 -1.85 7.83 -5.92
CA GLY A 215 -1.65 8.48 -7.22
C GLY A 215 -2.40 7.79 -8.38
N ASP A 216 -1.67 7.43 -9.42
CA ASP A 216 -2.18 6.62 -10.53
C ASP A 216 -2.36 5.18 -10.07
N TRP A 217 -3.56 4.88 -9.64
CA TRP A 217 -3.94 3.68 -8.89
C TRP A 217 -4.03 2.39 -9.74
N ASP A 218 -4.08 2.50 -11.06
CA ASP A 218 -4.22 1.40 -12.02
C ASP A 218 -2.99 1.39 -12.93
N LEU A 219 -1.91 0.82 -12.45
CA LEU A 219 -0.64 0.82 -13.16
C LEU A 219 -0.58 -0.30 -14.19
N ASP A 220 0.11 -0.02 -15.28
CA ASP A 220 0.56 -1.05 -16.21
C ASP A 220 1.53 -1.99 -15.47
N LYS A 221 1.24 -3.29 -15.47
CA LYS A 221 2.04 -4.32 -14.81
C LYS A 221 3.50 -4.40 -15.27
N ARG A 222 3.85 -3.72 -16.40
CA ARG A 222 5.24 -3.54 -16.82
C ARG A 222 6.10 -2.83 -15.78
N CYS A 223 5.50 -2.10 -14.82
CA CYS A 223 6.24 -1.51 -13.70
C CYS A 223 7.03 -2.54 -12.90
N ILE A 224 6.58 -3.81 -12.83
CA ILE A 224 7.25 -4.88 -12.09
C ILE A 224 8.60 -5.26 -12.74
N PRO A 225 8.67 -5.65 -14.02
CA PRO A 225 9.98 -5.87 -14.67
C PRO A 225 10.85 -4.61 -14.74
N GLU A 226 10.26 -3.41 -14.89
CA GLU A 226 11.00 -2.15 -14.82
C GLU A 226 11.66 -1.96 -13.44
N MET A 227 10.98 -2.37 -12.37
CA MET A 227 11.51 -2.29 -11.00
C MET A 227 12.67 -3.26 -10.79
N ILE A 228 12.60 -4.49 -11.33
CA ILE A 228 13.69 -5.46 -11.27
C ILE A 228 14.94 -4.90 -11.97
N GLU A 229 14.77 -4.35 -13.17
CA GLU A 229 15.85 -3.71 -13.92
C GLU A 229 16.46 -2.53 -13.15
N LEU A 230 15.62 -1.70 -12.51
CA LEU A 230 16.08 -0.57 -11.73
C LEU A 230 16.87 -1.00 -10.48
N CYS A 231 16.48 -2.09 -9.83
CA CYS A 231 17.26 -2.67 -8.74
C CYS A 231 18.67 -3.09 -9.22
N ASP A 232 18.78 -3.72 -10.40
CA ASP A 232 20.08 -4.05 -11.01
C ASP A 232 20.92 -2.79 -11.27
N GLU A 233 20.30 -1.75 -11.81
CA GLU A 233 21.01 -0.48 -12.05
C GLU A 233 21.54 0.13 -10.75
N ILE A 234 20.76 0.12 -9.66
CA ILE A 234 21.22 0.63 -8.34
C ILE A 234 22.37 -0.24 -7.81
N MET A 235 22.22 -1.57 -7.83
CA MET A 235 23.23 -2.50 -7.32
C MET A 235 24.56 -2.40 -8.10
N GLU A 236 24.50 -2.08 -9.38
CA GLU A 236 25.66 -1.89 -10.26
C GLU A 236 26.15 -0.42 -10.32
N SER A 237 25.53 0.49 -9.55
CA SER A 237 25.83 1.93 -9.54
C SER A 237 25.71 2.58 -10.94
N ARG A 238 24.69 2.18 -11.69
CA ARG A 238 24.34 2.71 -13.03
C ARG A 238 23.06 3.55 -13.03
N ASP A 239 22.45 3.73 -11.87
CA ASP A 239 21.33 4.63 -11.67
C ASP A 239 21.79 6.10 -11.61
N ASP A 240 20.83 7.05 -11.58
CA ASP A 240 21.17 8.48 -11.56
C ASP A 240 21.57 8.98 -10.17
N SER A 241 21.24 8.25 -9.11
CA SER A 241 21.57 8.51 -7.69
C SER A 241 21.32 9.97 -7.26
N ILE A 242 20.15 10.51 -7.56
CA ILE A 242 19.84 11.94 -7.34
C ILE A 242 19.56 12.19 -5.85
N PRO A 243 20.34 13.06 -5.17
CA PRO A 243 20.07 13.42 -3.78
C PRO A 243 18.71 14.09 -3.62
N TRP A 244 17.93 13.62 -2.64
CA TRP A 244 16.67 14.21 -2.25
C TRP A 244 16.44 14.09 -0.75
N GLU A 245 15.38 14.73 -0.25
CA GLU A 245 14.92 14.62 1.12
C GLU A 245 13.48 14.09 1.12
N PHE A 246 13.25 13.02 1.85
CA PHE A 246 11.91 12.44 2.06
C PHE A 246 11.58 12.46 3.55
N LEU A 247 10.51 13.16 3.94
CA LEU A 247 10.07 13.33 5.33
C LEU A 247 11.20 13.75 6.31
N GLY A 248 12.12 14.61 5.87
CA GLY A 248 13.27 15.06 6.65
C GLY A 248 14.48 14.12 6.65
N TYR A 249 14.44 13.02 5.91
CA TYR A 249 15.55 12.06 5.79
C TYR A 249 16.20 12.16 4.42
N PRO A 250 17.56 12.14 4.36
CA PRO A 250 18.29 12.12 3.11
C PRO A 250 18.11 10.79 2.39
N VAL A 251 17.70 10.84 1.14
CA VAL A 251 17.50 9.67 0.26
C VAL A 251 18.11 9.93 -1.11
N LEU A 252 18.21 8.88 -1.90
CA LEU A 252 18.55 8.96 -3.32
C LEU A 252 17.35 8.55 -4.15
N VAL A 253 17.06 9.29 -5.22
CA VAL A 253 16.10 8.92 -6.26
C VAL A 253 16.86 8.20 -7.36
N ALA A 254 16.47 6.99 -7.67
CA ALA A 254 17.20 6.14 -8.62
C ALA A 254 17.17 6.68 -10.06
N LYS A 255 16.07 7.28 -10.50
CA LYS A 255 15.98 7.88 -11.85
C LYS A 255 15.42 9.29 -11.82
N ALA A 256 15.96 10.13 -12.70
CA ALA A 256 15.51 11.50 -12.91
C ALA A 256 14.06 11.55 -13.35
N ARG A 257 13.29 12.47 -12.76
CA ARG A 257 11.84 12.64 -12.94
C ARG A 257 11.44 14.10 -12.87
N ASP A 258 10.27 14.43 -13.38
CA ASP A 258 9.65 15.74 -13.25
C ASP A 258 8.99 15.95 -11.88
N ASP A 259 8.40 17.14 -11.67
CA ASP A 259 7.70 17.50 -10.43
C ASP A 259 6.39 16.68 -10.23
N GLN A 260 5.89 16.00 -11.26
CA GLN A 260 4.74 15.10 -11.21
C GLN A 260 5.16 13.63 -11.02
N MET A 261 6.45 13.40 -10.74
CA MET A 261 7.07 12.09 -10.54
C MET A 261 7.17 11.20 -11.80
N ASN A 262 6.95 11.75 -12.99
CA ASN A 262 7.14 11.02 -14.22
C ASN A 262 8.63 10.95 -14.57
N ARG A 263 9.14 9.75 -14.81
CA ARG A 263 10.53 9.54 -15.25
C ARG A 263 10.75 10.10 -16.66
N TYR A 264 11.89 10.75 -16.88
CA TYR A 264 12.22 11.29 -18.20
C TYR A 264 12.49 10.20 -19.26
N ASP A 265 12.77 8.97 -18.86
CA ASP A 265 12.94 7.83 -19.78
C ASP A 265 11.61 7.12 -20.14
N GLY A 266 10.48 7.61 -19.62
CA GLY A 266 9.14 7.10 -19.92
C GLY A 266 8.76 5.79 -19.23
N LYS A 267 9.59 5.28 -18.30
CA LYS A 267 9.27 4.15 -17.43
C LYS A 267 8.43 4.62 -16.24
N ILE A 268 7.70 3.68 -15.61
CA ILE A 268 6.79 3.99 -14.50
C ILE A 268 7.51 3.91 -13.16
N ALA A 269 8.21 2.80 -12.93
CA ALA A 269 8.75 2.43 -11.62
C ALA A 269 9.95 3.29 -11.22
N ASN A 270 9.98 3.79 -9.96
CA ASN A 270 11.14 4.48 -9.40
C ASN A 270 11.33 4.12 -7.93
N ILE A 271 12.57 4.24 -7.46
CA ILE A 271 12.97 3.86 -6.09
C ILE A 271 13.59 5.07 -5.39
N LEU A 272 13.19 5.26 -4.13
CA LEU A 272 13.89 6.07 -3.15
C LEU A 272 14.66 5.14 -2.21
N TYR A 273 15.98 5.29 -2.15
CA TYR A 273 16.82 4.37 -1.40
C TYR A 273 17.94 5.07 -0.63
N SER A 274 18.63 4.32 0.23
CA SER A 274 19.87 4.76 0.90
C SER A 274 21.05 3.92 0.44
N LYS A 275 22.23 4.53 0.25
CA LYS A 275 23.46 3.81 -0.13
C LYS A 275 23.87 2.73 0.86
N ASP A 276 23.53 2.91 2.12
CA ASP A 276 23.88 1.97 3.18
C ASP A 276 22.88 0.80 3.27
N HIS A 277 21.86 0.78 2.39
CA HIS A 277 20.76 -0.18 2.43
C HIS A 277 20.50 -0.87 1.07
N ILE A 278 21.55 -1.02 0.25
CA ILE A 278 21.46 -1.68 -1.07
C ILE A 278 21.57 -3.19 -0.93
N PHE A 279 22.58 -3.68 -0.22
CA PHE A 279 22.91 -5.10 -0.14
C PHE A 279 22.56 -5.67 1.23
N LYS A 280 22.23 -6.95 1.25
CA LYS A 280 22.10 -7.75 2.48
C LYS A 280 23.40 -7.65 3.28
N ARG A 281 23.29 -7.46 4.58
CA ARG A 281 24.46 -7.55 5.45
C ARG A 281 24.84 -9.03 5.62
N GLU A 282 26.09 -9.35 5.41
CA GLU A 282 26.61 -10.68 5.78
C GLU A 282 26.35 -10.90 7.27
N ARG A 283 25.65 -11.97 7.61
CA ARG A 283 25.34 -12.36 8.99
C ARG A 283 26.52 -12.99 9.67
#